data_b2e2d1e2879e589a1d638a14487300ea
#
_entry.id   b2e2d1e2879e589a1d638a14487300ea
#
_cell.length_a   1.000
_cell.length_b   1.000
_cell.length_c   1.000
_cell.angle_alpha   90.00
_cell.angle_beta   90.00
_cell.angle_gamma   90.00
#
_symmetry.space_group_name_H-M   'P 1'
#
loop_
_entity.id
_entity.type
_entity.pdbx_description
1 polymer ?
#
loop_
_entity_poly.entity_id
_entity_poly.type
_entity_poly.pdbx_seq_one_letter_code
_entity_poly.pdbx_strand_id
1 'polypeptide(L)'
;MFSHTLDSCVPAPVCDSSKFKIDGLSGVTDIAKYLGDASKTNWVSTGKPLEYNGGVLLTMAQDTVGTLLASSHYVWYGKITAKMTTSQGKGVVTAFIMMSDVRDEIDFEFVGTDINTAQSNFYSQGVTNCTPLSPKHTADDC
;
A
#
# COMPACT_ATOMS: atom_id res chain seq x y z
N MET A 1 -0.55 -6.24 -30.59
CA MET A 1 -1.99 -6.26 -30.90
C MET A 1 -2.57 -7.44 -30.13
N PHE A 2 -3.25 -7.18 -29.02
CA PHE A 2 -3.91 -8.26 -28.26
C PHE A 2 -5.20 -8.63 -28.99
N SER A 3 -5.28 -9.89 -29.44
CA SER A 3 -6.52 -10.43 -29.97
C SER A 3 -7.43 -10.73 -28.80
N HIS A 4 -8.39 -9.87 -28.54
CA HIS A 4 -9.48 -10.16 -27.62
C HIS A 4 -10.52 -10.96 -28.39
N THR A 5 -10.59 -12.26 -28.13
CA THR A 5 -11.76 -13.04 -28.51
C THR A 5 -12.90 -12.71 -27.57
N LEU A 6 -14.15 -12.93 -27.99
CA LEU A 6 -15.34 -12.72 -27.14
C LEU A 6 -15.23 -13.51 -25.81
N ASP A 7 -14.50 -14.62 -25.81
CA ASP A 7 -14.26 -15.46 -24.63
C ASP A 7 -13.29 -14.82 -23.63
N SER A 8 -12.55 -13.78 -24.01
CA SER A 8 -11.66 -13.02 -23.13
C SER A 8 -12.30 -11.74 -22.55
N CYS A 9 -13.55 -11.46 -22.90
CA CYS A 9 -14.33 -10.41 -22.27
C CYS A 9 -14.77 -10.87 -20.90
N VAL A 10 -14.09 -10.43 -19.85
CA VAL A 10 -14.57 -10.62 -18.48
C VAL A 10 -15.74 -9.66 -18.26
N PRO A 11 -16.83 -10.10 -17.65
CA PRO A 11 -17.87 -9.19 -17.17
C PRO A 11 -17.23 -8.09 -16.31
N ALA A 12 -17.83 -6.92 -16.29
CA ALA A 12 -17.39 -5.86 -15.37
C ALA A 12 -17.21 -6.45 -13.95
N PRO A 13 -16.12 -6.12 -13.25
CA PRO A 13 -15.84 -6.76 -11.97
C PRO A 13 -17.01 -6.57 -11.03
N VAL A 14 -17.50 -7.68 -10.47
CA VAL A 14 -18.51 -7.66 -9.42
C VAL A 14 -17.78 -7.28 -8.14
N CYS A 15 -18.17 -6.15 -7.54
CA CYS A 15 -17.63 -5.73 -6.27
C CYS A 15 -18.36 -6.47 -5.14
N ASP A 16 -17.65 -7.34 -4.45
CA ASP A 16 -18.11 -7.97 -3.25
C ASP A 16 -17.64 -7.21 -2.01
N SER A 17 -18.53 -7.08 -1.02
CA SER A 17 -18.14 -6.57 0.28
C SER A 17 -17.29 -7.61 1.01
N SER A 18 -16.02 -7.32 1.17
CA SER A 18 -15.07 -8.24 1.80
C SER A 18 -14.37 -7.57 2.99
N LYS A 19 -13.99 -8.40 3.96
CA LYS A 19 -13.16 -7.98 5.08
C LYS A 19 -11.86 -8.79 5.06
N PHE A 20 -10.77 -8.11 4.84
CA PHE A 20 -9.45 -8.71 4.91
C PHE A 20 -8.82 -8.37 6.26
N LYS A 21 -8.44 -9.39 6.99
CA LYS A 21 -7.74 -9.24 8.28
C LYS A 21 -6.31 -9.67 8.10
N ILE A 22 -5.41 -8.92 8.71
CA ILE A 22 -4.03 -9.34 8.90
C ILE A 22 -3.98 -10.19 10.16
N ASP A 23 -3.50 -11.42 10.05
CA ASP A 23 -3.34 -12.37 11.15
C ASP A 23 -1.93 -12.97 11.05
N GLY A 24 -0.99 -12.25 11.61
CA GLY A 24 0.42 -12.55 11.43
C GLY A 24 0.84 -12.61 9.97
N LEU A 25 1.65 -13.57 9.59
CA LEU A 25 2.06 -13.83 8.21
C LEU A 25 1.15 -14.82 7.47
N SER A 26 0.08 -15.27 8.10
CA SER A 26 -0.91 -16.13 7.43
C SER A 26 -1.56 -15.37 6.27
N GLY A 27 -1.59 -15.97 5.10
CA GLY A 27 -2.13 -15.30 3.90
C GLY A 27 -1.24 -14.19 3.31
N VAL A 28 0.01 -14.09 3.72
CA VAL A 28 1.02 -13.22 3.11
C VAL A 28 1.92 -14.06 2.19
N THR A 29 2.04 -13.64 0.95
CA THR A 29 2.90 -14.29 -0.05
C THR A 29 4.00 -13.32 -0.48
N ASP A 30 5.23 -13.81 -0.57
CA ASP A 30 6.33 -13.04 -1.15
C ASP A 30 6.05 -12.73 -2.63
N ILE A 31 6.32 -11.50 -3.05
CA ILE A 31 6.06 -11.02 -4.42
C ILE A 31 6.75 -11.91 -5.48
N ALA A 32 7.92 -12.46 -5.18
CA ALA A 32 8.63 -13.35 -6.09
C ALA A 32 7.91 -14.70 -6.31
N LYS A 33 6.99 -15.04 -5.41
CA LYS A 33 6.17 -16.27 -5.47
C LYS A 33 4.74 -15.99 -5.90
N TYR A 34 4.32 -14.73 -5.88
CA TYR A 34 2.99 -14.31 -6.29
C TYR A 34 2.89 -14.27 -7.81
N LEU A 35 2.07 -15.13 -8.38
CA LEU A 35 1.89 -15.28 -9.82
C LEU A 35 0.65 -14.52 -10.35
N GLY A 36 0.14 -13.55 -9.60
CA GLY A 36 -1.02 -12.75 -10.00
C GLY A 36 -2.39 -13.35 -9.64
N ASP A 37 -2.41 -14.48 -8.93
CA ASP A 37 -3.66 -15.15 -8.55
C ASP A 37 -4.12 -14.70 -7.15
N ALA A 38 -4.98 -13.69 -7.13
CA ALA A 38 -5.53 -13.12 -5.89
C ALA A 38 -6.41 -14.11 -5.10
N SER A 39 -6.89 -15.19 -5.71
CA SER A 39 -7.67 -16.21 -5.01
C SER A 39 -6.84 -17.00 -3.99
N LYS A 40 -5.52 -16.98 -4.12
CA LYS A 40 -4.59 -17.77 -3.30
C LYS A 40 -4.01 -17.00 -2.11
N THR A 41 -4.05 -15.69 -2.14
CA THR A 41 -3.48 -14.87 -1.07
C THR A 41 -4.17 -13.52 -1.02
N ASN A 42 -4.36 -12.98 0.17
CA ASN A 42 -4.93 -11.66 0.38
C ASN A 42 -3.84 -10.57 0.41
N TRP A 43 -2.62 -10.96 0.72
CA TRP A 43 -1.53 -10.02 0.94
C TRP A 43 -0.26 -10.46 0.22
N VAL A 44 0.40 -9.51 -0.38
CA VAL A 44 1.69 -9.71 -1.05
C VAL A 44 2.72 -8.81 -0.39
N SER A 45 3.92 -9.32 -0.17
CA SER A 45 5.00 -8.57 0.47
C SER A 45 6.27 -8.53 -0.35
N THR A 46 7.03 -7.47 -0.15
CA THR A 46 8.45 -7.39 -0.50
C THR A 46 9.26 -7.21 0.79
N GLY A 47 10.57 -7.43 0.73
CA GLY A 47 11.44 -7.30 1.88
C GLY A 47 11.33 -8.48 2.84
N LYS A 48 11.38 -8.21 4.14
CA LYS A 48 11.34 -9.25 5.18
C LYS A 48 10.32 -8.90 6.25
N PRO A 49 9.01 -9.12 6.00
CA PRO A 49 8.02 -8.96 7.06
C PRO A 49 8.24 -10.04 8.12
N LEU A 50 7.96 -9.68 9.37
CA LEU A 50 8.00 -10.59 10.51
C LEU A 50 6.65 -10.63 11.20
N GLU A 51 6.35 -11.74 11.84
CA GLU A 51 5.19 -11.81 12.71
C GLU A 51 5.51 -11.20 14.09
N TYR A 52 4.62 -10.35 14.57
CA TYR A 52 4.76 -9.73 15.87
C TYR A 52 3.39 -9.50 16.53
N ASN A 53 3.15 -10.11 17.68
CA ASN A 53 1.92 -9.95 18.47
C ASN A 53 0.62 -10.13 17.64
N GLY A 54 0.58 -11.12 16.76
CA GLY A 54 -0.58 -11.40 15.89
C GLY A 54 -0.77 -10.40 14.75
N GLY A 55 0.20 -9.54 14.53
CA GLY A 55 0.26 -8.60 13.41
C GLY A 55 1.49 -8.82 12.54
N VAL A 56 1.69 -7.93 11.58
CA VAL A 56 2.86 -7.93 10.70
C VAL A 56 3.75 -6.75 11.06
N LEU A 57 5.00 -7.04 11.35
CA LEU A 57 6.07 -6.07 11.50
C LEU A 57 6.74 -5.85 10.15
N LEU A 58 6.62 -4.64 9.60
CA LEU A 58 7.34 -4.23 8.41
C LEU A 58 8.74 -3.79 8.82
N THR A 59 9.74 -4.55 8.43
CA THR A 59 11.13 -4.30 8.82
C THR A 59 11.82 -3.36 7.85
N MET A 60 12.76 -2.57 8.36
CA MET A 60 13.71 -1.81 7.58
C MET A 60 15.11 -2.18 8.06
N ALA A 61 15.62 -3.30 7.54
CA ALA A 61 16.95 -3.78 7.89
C ALA A 61 18.03 -2.93 7.19
N GLN A 62 19.24 -2.93 7.77
CA GLN A 62 20.38 -2.28 7.16
C GLN A 62 20.59 -2.78 5.73
N ASP A 63 20.94 -1.88 4.81
CA ASP A 63 21.20 -2.16 3.39
C ASP A 63 19.99 -2.72 2.63
N THR A 64 18.76 -2.40 3.10
CA THR A 64 17.51 -2.74 2.41
C THR A 64 16.68 -1.50 2.11
N VAL A 65 15.73 -1.66 1.18
CA VAL A 65 14.75 -0.60 0.83
C VAL A 65 13.52 -0.60 1.73
N GLY A 66 13.53 -1.39 2.80
CA GLY A 66 12.39 -1.58 3.68
C GLY A 66 11.47 -2.73 3.25
N THR A 67 10.30 -2.77 3.84
CA THR A 67 9.30 -3.83 3.61
C THR A 67 7.97 -3.22 3.21
N LEU A 68 7.35 -3.76 2.17
CA LEU A 68 6.02 -3.44 1.72
C LEU A 68 5.06 -4.61 2.02
N LEU A 69 3.84 -4.30 2.41
CA LEU A 69 2.71 -5.22 2.44
C LEU A 69 1.58 -4.61 1.62
N ALA A 70 1.16 -5.28 0.57
CA ALA A 70 0.12 -4.83 -0.33
C ALA A 70 -1.06 -5.81 -0.35
N SER A 71 -2.27 -5.29 -0.53
CA SER A 71 -3.43 -6.12 -0.86
C SER A 71 -3.27 -6.72 -2.26
N SER A 72 -3.63 -7.98 -2.43
CA SER A 72 -3.77 -8.62 -3.75
C SER A 72 -5.08 -8.27 -4.47
N HIS A 73 -5.96 -7.53 -3.79
CA HIS A 73 -7.27 -7.13 -4.28
C HIS A 73 -7.34 -5.61 -4.43
N TYR A 74 -8.03 -5.17 -5.47
CA TYR A 74 -8.33 -3.76 -5.66
C TYR A 74 -9.51 -3.32 -4.81
N VAL A 75 -9.50 -2.05 -4.42
CA VAL A 75 -10.63 -1.40 -3.77
C VAL A 75 -11.25 -0.43 -4.77
N TRP A 76 -12.53 -0.63 -5.11
CA TRP A 76 -13.22 0.28 -6.01
C TRP A 76 -13.72 1.53 -5.28
N TYR A 77 -14.40 1.32 -4.15
CA TYR A 77 -14.81 2.37 -3.21
C TYR A 77 -15.13 1.74 -1.86
N GLY A 78 -15.10 2.54 -0.81
CA GLY A 78 -15.41 2.06 0.52
C GLY A 78 -14.66 2.79 1.62
N LYS A 79 -14.63 2.17 2.79
CA LYS A 79 -13.88 2.62 3.95
C LYS A 79 -12.75 1.63 4.22
N ILE A 80 -11.52 2.12 4.21
CA ILE A 80 -10.35 1.36 4.62
C ILE A 80 -9.95 1.84 6.00
N THR A 81 -9.67 0.91 6.91
CA THR A 81 -9.20 1.22 8.25
C THR A 81 -7.93 0.42 8.51
N ALA A 82 -6.83 1.10 8.79
CA ALA A 82 -5.60 0.48 9.24
C ALA A 82 -5.34 0.84 10.71
N LYS A 83 -5.02 -0.18 11.51
CA LYS A 83 -4.49 0.00 12.86
C LYS A 83 -3.01 -0.34 12.80
N MET A 84 -2.17 0.65 13.00
CA MET A 84 -0.73 0.50 12.91
C MET A 84 0.00 1.34 13.94
N THR A 85 1.23 0.97 14.21
CA THR A 85 2.18 1.76 14.98
C THR A 85 3.24 2.28 14.02
N THR A 86 3.50 3.56 14.07
CA THR A 86 4.54 4.20 13.25
C THR A 86 5.91 4.01 13.88
N SER A 87 6.93 3.92 13.05
CA SER A 87 8.32 3.78 13.50
C SER A 87 8.93 5.13 13.84
N GLN A 88 9.79 5.12 14.86
CA GLN A 88 10.63 6.26 15.24
C GLN A 88 12.04 6.10 14.67
N GLY A 89 12.64 7.21 14.32
CA GLY A 89 14.03 7.27 13.89
C GLY A 89 14.25 8.15 12.68
N LYS A 90 15.46 8.70 12.61
CA LYS A 90 15.88 9.56 11.50
C LYS A 90 15.98 8.71 10.22
N GLY A 91 15.36 9.14 9.13
CA GLY A 91 15.37 8.44 7.85
C GLY A 91 14.34 7.31 7.73
N VAL A 92 13.49 7.12 8.74
CA VAL A 92 12.40 6.13 8.68
C VAL A 92 11.10 6.82 8.32
N VAL A 93 10.37 6.26 7.37
CA VAL A 93 9.00 6.67 7.02
C VAL A 93 8.10 5.44 7.10
N THR A 94 6.97 5.58 7.79
CA THR A 94 5.87 4.62 7.75
C THR A 94 4.79 5.20 6.88
N ALA A 95 4.36 4.49 5.83
CA ALA A 95 3.37 4.98 4.89
C ALA A 95 2.15 4.05 4.81
N PHE A 96 0.99 4.64 4.58
CA PHE A 96 -0.23 3.97 4.15
C PHE A 96 -0.65 4.57 2.82
N ILE A 97 -0.64 3.74 1.76
CA ILE A 97 -0.76 4.17 0.38
C ILE A 97 -1.94 3.47 -0.28
N MET A 98 -2.71 4.20 -1.06
CA MET A 98 -3.64 3.65 -2.05
C MET A 98 -3.13 4.02 -3.44
N MET A 99 -2.94 3.02 -4.30
CA MET A 99 -2.36 3.22 -5.62
C MET A 99 -3.14 2.46 -6.68
N SER A 100 -3.38 3.11 -7.81
CA SER A 100 -3.97 2.50 -9.00
C SER A 100 -2.90 2.04 -10.00
N ASP A 101 -3.30 1.22 -10.98
CA ASP A 101 -2.42 0.76 -12.07
C ASP A 101 -1.91 1.90 -12.95
N VAL A 102 -2.65 3.00 -13.03
CA VAL A 102 -2.26 4.20 -13.79
C VAL A 102 -1.49 5.20 -12.92
N ARG A 103 -1.10 4.80 -11.70
CA ARG A 103 -0.32 5.60 -10.75
C ARG A 103 -1.07 6.82 -10.21
N ASP A 104 -2.39 6.72 -10.08
CA ASP A 104 -3.09 7.61 -9.15
C ASP A 104 -2.79 7.12 -7.75
N GLU A 105 -2.37 7.99 -6.87
CA GLU A 105 -1.88 7.64 -5.55
C GLU A 105 -2.43 8.59 -4.49
N ILE A 106 -2.76 8.05 -3.34
CA ILE A 106 -3.11 8.82 -2.14
C ILE A 106 -2.27 8.26 -0.99
N ASP A 107 -1.54 9.15 -0.33
CA ASP A 107 -0.59 8.80 0.71
C ASP A 107 -0.96 9.39 2.06
N PHE A 108 -0.69 8.60 3.09
CA PHE A 108 -0.51 9.08 4.46
C PHE A 108 0.86 8.63 4.95
N GLU A 109 1.73 9.57 5.21
CA GLU A 109 3.11 9.32 5.61
C GLU A 109 3.39 9.83 7.02
N PHE A 110 4.12 9.05 7.78
CA PHE A 110 4.56 9.34 9.14
C PHE A 110 6.08 9.31 9.19
N VAL A 111 6.67 10.49 9.24
CA VAL A 111 8.13 10.64 9.30
C VAL A 111 8.61 10.33 10.71
N GLY A 112 9.58 9.45 10.85
CA GLY A 112 10.05 8.96 12.15
C GLY A 112 10.67 10.00 13.08
N THR A 113 10.95 11.20 12.59
CA THR A 113 11.38 12.36 13.40
C THR A 113 10.21 13.18 13.93
N ASP A 114 9.00 13.01 13.39
CA ASP A 114 7.76 13.65 13.86
C ASP A 114 6.59 12.66 13.78
N ILE A 115 6.50 11.81 14.78
CA ILE A 115 5.47 10.76 14.84
C ILE A 115 4.06 11.27 15.20
N ASN A 116 3.92 12.54 15.50
CA ASN A 116 2.63 13.15 15.86
C ASN A 116 1.93 13.80 14.67
N THR A 117 2.61 13.88 13.53
CA THR A 117 2.09 14.50 12.31
C THR A 117 1.97 13.44 11.22
N ALA A 118 0.79 13.32 10.62
CA ALA A 118 0.59 12.61 9.36
C ALA A 118 0.68 13.63 8.23
N GLN A 119 1.53 13.36 7.27
CA GLN A 119 1.57 14.07 6.00
C GLN A 119 0.62 13.36 5.04
N SER A 120 -0.08 14.10 4.21
CA SER A 120 -0.92 13.52 3.16
C SER A 120 -0.56 14.13 1.82
N ASN A 121 -0.52 13.30 0.80
CA ASN A 121 -0.21 13.72 -0.55
C ASN A 121 -1.05 12.92 -1.55
N PHE A 122 -1.10 13.37 -2.80
CA PHE A 122 -1.69 12.60 -3.88
C PHE A 122 -0.95 12.86 -5.20
N TYR A 123 -1.00 11.85 -6.05
CA TYR A 123 -0.46 11.91 -7.41
C TYR A 123 -1.58 11.62 -8.40
N SER A 124 -1.55 12.27 -9.53
CA SER A 124 -2.39 11.94 -10.67
C SER A 124 -1.51 11.40 -11.80
N GLN A 125 -1.70 10.14 -12.15
CA GLN A 125 -0.93 9.44 -13.18
C GLN A 125 0.60 9.52 -12.96
N GLY A 126 1.03 9.47 -11.70
CA GLY A 126 2.43 9.57 -11.30
C GLY A 126 3.02 10.98 -11.29
N VAL A 127 2.17 11.99 -11.48
CA VAL A 127 2.58 13.40 -11.39
C VAL A 127 2.10 13.96 -10.05
N THR A 128 3.05 14.50 -9.27
CA THR A 128 2.73 15.19 -8.01
C THR A 128 1.84 16.40 -8.28
N ASN A 129 0.78 16.53 -7.51
CA ASN A 129 0.02 17.77 -7.50
C ASN A 129 0.52 18.63 -6.34
N CYS A 130 1.42 19.55 -6.67
CA CYS A 130 2.05 20.47 -5.73
C CYS A 130 1.11 21.61 -5.26
N THR A 131 -0.19 21.47 -5.44
CA THR A 131 -1.14 22.42 -4.85
C THR A 131 -1.22 22.14 -3.35
N PRO A 132 -0.82 23.07 -2.47
CA PRO A 132 -0.85 22.84 -1.03
C PRO A 132 -2.27 22.55 -0.57
N LEU A 133 -2.54 21.32 -0.15
CA LEU A 133 -3.82 20.94 0.47
C LEU A 133 -3.83 21.20 1.98
N SER A 134 -2.66 21.53 2.54
CA SER A 134 -2.49 21.81 3.96
C SER A 134 -1.64 23.06 4.16
N PRO A 135 -1.94 23.90 5.17
CA PRO A 135 -1.10 25.04 5.51
C PRO A 135 0.31 24.67 6.00
N LYS A 136 0.66 23.39 6.08
CA LYS A 136 2.00 22.89 6.41
C LYS A 136 2.80 22.42 5.20
N HIS A 137 2.22 22.35 4.00
CA HIS A 137 2.98 22.09 2.79
C HIS A 137 3.70 23.36 2.36
N THR A 138 5.01 23.31 2.34
CA THR A 138 5.86 24.33 1.73
C THR A 138 6.13 23.94 0.27
N ALA A 139 6.51 24.89 -0.57
CA ALA A 139 6.85 24.65 -1.98
C ALA A 139 8.06 23.68 -2.14
N ASP A 140 8.79 23.42 -1.07
CA ASP A 140 9.96 22.54 -1.03
C ASP A 140 9.58 21.07 -0.78
N ASP A 141 8.29 20.78 -0.53
CA ASP A 141 7.76 19.43 -0.29
C ASP A 141 7.28 18.74 -1.59
N CYS A 142 7.53 19.36 -2.73
CA CYS A 142 7.30 18.84 -4.08
C CYS A 142 8.59 18.19 -4.70
#